data_93ba2417efc16367ee7c88b4978945cb
#
_entry.id   93ba2417efc16367ee7c88b4978945cb
#
_cell.length_a   1.000
_cell.length_b   1.000
_cell.length_c   1.000
_cell.angle_alpha   90.00
_cell.angle_beta   90.00
_cell.angle_gamma   90.00
#
_symmetry.space_group_name_H-M   'P 1'
#
loop_
_entity.id
_entity.type
_entity.pdbx_description
1 polymer ?
#
loop_
_entity_poly.entity_id
_entity_poly.type
_entity_poly.pdbx_seq_one_letter_code
_entity_poly.pdbx_strand_id
1 'polypeptide(L)'
;MERGKDFNIKTSSLDSMGIRRIEAGILDYGTDMNRFNNPFEVGLGKFIDLSKGFFIGKDKLLTVNKKTKLFGIICQNIIPFSGLKIFYKNKIVGQTTVGAFSPYFGKGIGLSLIHI
;
A
#
# COMPACT_ATOMS: atom_id res chain seq x y z
N MET A 1 26.76 12.56 -13.25
CA MET A 1 26.93 11.11 -13.42
C MET A 1 28.40 10.66 -13.53
N GLU A 2 29.30 11.50 -13.88
CA GLU A 2 30.73 11.15 -14.01
C GLU A 2 31.33 10.55 -12.74
N ARG A 3 31.05 11.15 -11.58
CA ARG A 3 31.50 10.67 -10.25
C ARG A 3 30.89 9.35 -9.80
N GLY A 4 29.86 8.86 -10.48
CA GLY A 4 29.21 7.60 -10.14
C GLY A 4 29.68 6.39 -10.97
N LYS A 5 30.54 6.60 -11.96
CA LYS A 5 31.03 5.53 -12.85
C LYS A 5 31.78 4.45 -12.08
N ASP A 6 32.63 4.87 -11.13
CA ASP A 6 33.44 3.96 -10.32
C ASP A 6 32.60 3.08 -9.38
N PHE A 7 31.35 3.45 -9.14
CA PHE A 7 30.38 2.73 -8.30
C PHE A 7 29.31 1.99 -9.12
N ASN A 8 29.48 1.90 -10.45
CA ASN A 8 28.51 1.28 -11.36
C ASN A 8 27.07 1.80 -11.19
N ILE A 9 26.90 3.10 -10.92
CA ILE A 9 25.60 3.73 -10.75
C ILE A 9 24.87 3.75 -12.09
N LYS A 10 23.64 3.26 -12.07
CA LYS A 10 22.71 3.25 -13.22
C LYS A 10 21.52 4.15 -12.94
N THR A 11 21.00 4.79 -13.96
CA THR A 11 19.73 5.52 -13.88
C THR A 11 18.56 4.55 -13.84
N SER A 12 17.52 4.91 -13.11
CA SER A 12 16.24 4.18 -13.08
C SER A 12 15.09 5.13 -13.43
N SER A 13 13.99 4.59 -13.94
CA SER A 13 12.79 5.36 -14.22
C SER A 13 11.90 5.47 -12.96
N LEU A 14 11.03 6.47 -12.95
CA LEU A 14 10.02 6.64 -11.91
C LEU A 14 9.03 5.46 -11.89
N ASP A 15 8.69 4.93 -13.08
CA ASP A 15 7.81 3.76 -13.19
C ASP A 15 8.43 2.52 -12.56
N SER A 16 9.74 2.32 -12.75
CA SER A 16 10.47 1.23 -12.08
C SER A 16 10.41 1.35 -10.56
N MET A 17 10.55 2.55 -10.01
CA MET A 17 10.36 2.80 -8.57
C MET A 17 8.93 2.52 -8.14
N GLY A 18 7.94 2.94 -8.95
CA GLY A 18 6.52 2.67 -8.71
C GLY A 18 6.20 1.18 -8.58
N ILE A 19 6.72 0.36 -9.48
CA ILE A 19 6.57 -1.10 -9.42
C ILE A 19 7.23 -1.67 -8.16
N ARG A 20 8.47 -1.27 -7.88
CA ARG A 20 9.25 -1.77 -6.73
C ARG A 20 8.59 -1.43 -5.39
N ARG A 21 8.00 -0.24 -5.25
CA ARG A 21 7.30 0.10 -4.01
C ARG A 21 6.08 -0.78 -3.76
N ILE A 22 5.33 -1.14 -4.84
CA ILE A 22 4.18 -2.03 -4.74
C ILE A 22 4.65 -3.44 -4.35
N GLU A 23 5.69 -3.96 -4.99
CA GLU A 23 6.31 -5.25 -4.65
C GLU A 23 6.74 -5.31 -3.18
N ALA A 24 7.29 -4.21 -2.65
CA ALA A 24 7.75 -4.09 -1.28
C ALA A 24 6.65 -3.70 -0.27
N GLY A 25 5.43 -3.38 -0.73
CA GLY A 25 4.35 -2.90 0.13
C GLY A 25 4.61 -1.52 0.73
N ILE A 26 5.43 -0.70 0.07
CA ILE A 26 5.72 0.68 0.51
C ILE A 26 4.58 1.58 0.06
N LEU A 27 3.97 2.25 1.04
CA LEU A 27 2.82 3.13 0.85
C LEU A 27 3.23 4.50 0.32
N ASP A 28 2.35 5.08 -0.48
CA ASP A 28 2.45 6.45 -0.97
C ASP A 28 1.29 7.29 -0.43
N TYR A 29 1.62 8.44 0.17
CA TYR A 29 0.61 9.37 0.68
C TYR A 29 -0.08 10.09 -0.48
N GLY A 30 -1.39 10.04 -0.48
CA GLY A 30 -2.23 10.56 -1.56
C GLY A 30 -2.75 9.47 -2.49
N THR A 31 -1.99 8.38 -2.68
CA THR A 31 -2.40 7.24 -3.50
C THR A 31 -2.99 6.12 -2.65
N ASP A 32 -2.24 5.60 -1.70
CA ASP A 32 -2.63 4.43 -0.90
C ASP A 32 -3.29 4.82 0.43
N MET A 33 -2.99 6.00 0.93
CA MET A 33 -3.53 6.54 2.17
C MET A 33 -3.62 8.06 2.11
N ASN A 34 -4.47 8.62 2.94
CA ASN A 34 -4.61 10.06 3.13
C ASN A 34 -5.03 10.38 4.57
N ARG A 35 -5.34 11.65 4.86
CA ARG A 35 -5.72 12.10 6.21
C ARG A 35 -7.01 11.48 6.77
N PHE A 36 -7.80 10.78 5.96
CA PHE A 36 -9.03 10.12 6.39
C PHE A 36 -8.81 8.66 6.80
N ASN A 37 -7.64 8.11 6.51
CA ASN A 37 -7.27 6.76 6.93
C ASN A 37 -6.61 6.80 8.31
N ASN A 38 -6.97 5.85 9.17
CA ASN A 38 -6.24 5.64 10.41
C ASN A 38 -5.05 4.67 10.19
N PRO A 39 -4.03 4.71 11.05
CA PRO A 39 -2.83 3.89 10.87
C PRO A 39 -3.09 2.37 10.87
N PHE A 40 -4.14 1.91 11.54
CA PHE A 40 -4.45 0.47 11.58
C PHE A 40 -5.02 -0.01 10.24
N GLU A 41 -5.76 0.84 9.52
CA GLU A 41 -6.29 0.51 8.19
C GLU A 41 -5.18 0.32 7.16
N VAL A 42 -4.12 1.10 7.28
CA VAL A 42 -3.01 1.09 6.32
C VAL A 42 -1.82 0.23 6.77
N GLY A 43 -2.03 -0.64 7.76
CA GLY A 43 -1.01 -1.60 8.19
C GLY A 43 0.12 -1.00 9.06
N LEU A 44 0.02 0.27 9.46
CA LEU A 44 1.02 0.95 10.28
C LEU A 44 0.79 0.77 11.78
N GLY A 45 -0.22 0.01 12.19
CA GLY A 45 -0.56 -0.23 13.60
C GLY A 45 0.58 -0.84 14.41
N LYS A 46 1.47 -1.59 13.77
CA LYS A 46 2.67 -2.18 14.42
C LYS A 46 3.66 -1.14 14.94
N PHE A 47 3.60 0.09 14.46
CA PHE A 47 4.45 1.19 14.92
C PHE A 47 3.81 2.02 16.05
N ILE A 48 2.59 1.66 16.49
CA ILE A 48 1.85 2.38 17.51
C ILE A 48 1.88 1.58 18.81
N ASP A 49 2.49 2.17 19.82
CA ASP A 49 2.45 1.64 21.18
C ASP A 49 1.37 2.35 22.01
N LEU A 50 0.22 1.70 22.14
CA LEU A 50 -0.90 2.20 22.94
C LEU A 50 -0.66 2.05 24.45
N SER A 51 0.34 1.25 24.88
CA SER A 51 0.72 1.13 26.30
C SER A 51 1.53 2.33 26.79
N LYS A 52 2.19 3.05 25.87
CA LYS A 52 2.88 4.29 26.19
C LYS A 52 1.93 5.28 26.86
N GLY A 53 2.44 6.08 27.79
CA GLY A 53 1.69 7.12 28.51
C GLY A 53 0.92 8.06 27.58
N PHE A 54 0.72 9.29 27.97
CA PHE A 54 0.00 10.27 27.14
C PHE A 54 0.78 10.60 25.85
N PHE A 55 0.07 10.63 24.72
CA PHE A 55 0.51 11.24 23.46
C PHE A 55 -0.70 11.79 22.69
N ILE A 56 -0.49 12.78 21.84
CA ILE A 56 -1.54 13.42 21.05
C ILE A 56 -2.20 12.40 20.12
N GLY A 57 -3.53 12.27 20.20
CA GLY A 57 -4.32 11.37 19.36
C GLY A 57 -4.52 9.96 19.92
N LYS A 58 -3.95 9.59 21.09
CA LYS A 58 -4.12 8.28 21.71
C LYS A 58 -5.60 7.90 21.89
N ASP A 59 -6.42 8.78 22.45
CA ASP A 59 -7.84 8.52 22.71
C ASP A 59 -8.61 8.25 21.42
N LYS A 60 -8.30 8.97 20.35
CA LYS A 60 -8.87 8.74 19.04
C LYS A 60 -8.48 7.37 18.50
N LEU A 61 -7.20 6.99 18.61
CA LEU A 61 -6.70 5.70 18.13
C LEU A 61 -7.30 4.51 18.88
N LEU A 62 -7.71 4.66 20.14
CA LEU A 62 -8.41 3.64 20.90
C LEU A 62 -9.82 3.36 20.37
N THR A 63 -10.48 4.35 19.77
CA THR A 63 -11.87 4.31 19.33
C THR A 63 -12.07 4.11 17.82
N VAL A 64 -10.99 4.17 17.00
CA VAL A 64 -11.12 4.05 15.54
C VAL A 64 -11.60 2.68 15.09
N ASN A 65 -12.33 2.67 13.99
CA ASN A 65 -12.71 1.45 13.31
C ASN A 65 -11.48 0.77 12.68
N LYS A 66 -11.33 -0.53 12.92
CA LYS A 66 -10.21 -1.34 12.42
C LYS A 66 -10.64 -2.42 11.41
N LYS A 67 -11.86 -2.29 10.86
CA LYS A 67 -12.43 -3.29 9.93
C LYS A 67 -11.81 -3.23 8.54
N THR A 68 -11.44 -2.04 8.06
CA THR A 68 -10.73 -1.88 6.79
C THR A 68 -9.25 -2.15 7.00
N LYS A 69 -8.65 -2.88 6.08
CA LYS A 69 -7.20 -3.15 6.11
C LYS A 69 -6.60 -3.08 4.73
N LEU A 70 -5.34 -2.68 4.69
CA LEU A 70 -4.53 -2.72 3.48
C LEU A 70 -4.00 -4.13 3.23
N PHE A 71 -4.15 -4.58 1.99
CA PHE A 71 -3.62 -5.85 1.49
C PHE A 71 -2.86 -5.66 0.20
N GLY A 72 -1.76 -6.40 0.03
CA GLY A 72 -1.20 -6.67 -1.28
C GLY A 72 -2.06 -7.69 -2.01
N ILE A 73 -2.28 -7.48 -3.30
CA ILE A 73 -3.01 -8.40 -4.17
C ILE A 73 -2.13 -8.86 -5.33
N ILE A 74 -2.33 -10.10 -5.75
CA ILE A 74 -1.70 -10.69 -6.94
C ILE A 74 -2.82 -11.15 -7.86
N CYS A 75 -2.81 -10.66 -9.10
CA CYS A 75 -3.81 -10.98 -10.13
C CYS A 75 -3.18 -11.88 -11.19
N GLN A 76 -3.85 -12.97 -11.56
CA GLN A 76 -3.29 -13.91 -12.53
C GLN A 76 -3.41 -13.41 -13.98
N ASN A 77 -4.55 -12.83 -14.35
CA ASN A 77 -4.88 -12.55 -15.75
C ASN A 77 -5.13 -11.08 -16.05
N ILE A 78 -4.98 -10.20 -15.05
CA ILE A 78 -5.16 -8.77 -15.23
C ILE A 78 -4.03 -7.99 -14.53
N ILE A 79 -3.77 -6.79 -15.04
CA ILE A 79 -2.96 -5.79 -14.34
C ILE A 79 -3.94 -4.86 -13.64
N PRO A 80 -4.00 -4.84 -12.30
CA PRO A 80 -4.92 -3.96 -11.60
C PRO A 80 -4.50 -2.49 -11.77
N PHE A 81 -5.46 -1.59 -11.62
CA PHE A 81 -5.26 -0.14 -11.65
C PHE A 81 -6.00 0.50 -10.46
N SER A 82 -5.71 1.74 -10.18
CA SER A 82 -6.33 2.47 -9.06
C SER A 82 -7.85 2.53 -9.21
N GLY A 83 -8.59 2.26 -8.12
CA GLY A 83 -10.05 2.32 -8.09
C GLY A 83 -10.78 1.07 -8.58
N LEU A 84 -10.06 0.02 -9.00
CA LEU A 84 -10.69 -1.26 -9.38
C LEU A 84 -11.39 -1.87 -8.16
N LYS A 85 -12.67 -2.18 -8.30
CA LYS A 85 -13.47 -2.76 -7.22
C LYS A 85 -13.14 -4.24 -7.02
N ILE A 86 -13.04 -4.64 -5.77
CA ILE A 86 -12.80 -6.02 -5.37
C ILE A 86 -14.10 -6.61 -4.86
N PHE A 87 -14.47 -7.77 -5.42
CA PHE A 87 -15.69 -8.48 -5.07
C PHE A 87 -15.38 -9.78 -4.32
N TYR A 88 -16.19 -10.08 -3.33
CA TYR A 88 -16.26 -11.39 -2.69
C TYR A 88 -17.71 -11.82 -2.54
N LYS A 89 -18.07 -12.99 -3.07
CA LYS A 89 -19.46 -13.51 -3.08
C LYS A 89 -20.47 -12.45 -3.59
N ASN A 90 -20.16 -11.81 -4.72
CA ASN A 90 -20.96 -10.76 -5.37
C ASN A 90 -21.16 -9.47 -4.55
N LYS A 91 -20.41 -9.28 -3.47
CA LYS A 91 -20.41 -8.03 -2.69
C LYS A 91 -19.09 -7.30 -2.88
N ILE A 92 -19.14 -5.97 -2.99
CA ILE A 92 -17.94 -5.16 -3.01
C ILE A 92 -17.34 -5.19 -1.60
N VAL A 93 -16.11 -5.66 -1.49
CA VAL A 93 -15.38 -5.76 -0.23
C VAL A 93 -14.22 -4.77 -0.14
N GLY A 94 -13.89 -4.09 -1.23
CA GLY A 94 -12.80 -3.11 -1.23
C GLY A 94 -12.51 -2.59 -2.63
N GLN A 95 -11.41 -1.85 -2.71
CA GLN A 95 -10.90 -1.35 -3.98
C GLN A 95 -9.37 -1.26 -3.96
N THR A 96 -8.78 -1.31 -5.14
CA THR A 96 -7.35 -1.11 -5.32
C THR A 96 -6.99 0.37 -5.19
N THR A 97 -5.86 0.65 -4.57
CA THR A 97 -5.28 2.00 -4.50
C THR A 97 -4.29 2.22 -5.64
N VAL A 98 -3.55 1.19 -5.99
CA VAL A 98 -2.56 1.19 -7.06
C VAL A 98 -2.37 -0.21 -7.61
N GLY A 99 -1.90 -0.30 -8.85
CA GLY A 99 -1.53 -1.57 -9.45
C GLY A 99 -0.53 -1.41 -10.59
N ALA A 100 0.19 -2.49 -10.88
CA ALA A 100 1.16 -2.57 -11.96
C ALA A 100 1.42 -4.02 -12.35
N PHE A 101 2.09 -4.23 -13.48
CA PHE A 101 2.70 -5.52 -13.79
C PHE A 101 4.04 -5.64 -13.05
N SER A 102 4.23 -6.72 -12.31
CA SER A 102 5.49 -7.02 -11.66
C SER A 102 6.31 -7.97 -12.52
N PRO A 103 7.48 -7.57 -13.02
CA PRO A 103 8.40 -8.47 -13.69
C PRO A 103 8.92 -9.58 -12.75
N TYR A 104 9.04 -9.29 -11.45
CA TYR A 104 9.51 -10.26 -10.46
C TYR A 104 8.51 -11.40 -10.24
N PHE A 105 7.22 -11.09 -10.12
CA PHE A 105 6.16 -12.11 -9.96
C PHE A 105 5.64 -12.64 -11.29
N GLY A 106 5.93 -11.98 -12.43
CA GLY A 106 5.34 -12.30 -13.74
C GLY A 106 3.82 -12.11 -13.79
N LYS A 107 3.26 -11.24 -12.93
CA LYS A 107 1.81 -11.08 -12.71
C LYS A 107 1.44 -9.62 -12.43
N GLY A 108 0.16 -9.31 -12.55
CA GLY A 108 -0.39 -8.07 -12.02
C GLY A 108 -0.33 -8.06 -10.50
N ILE A 109 0.15 -6.97 -9.92
CA ILE A 109 0.19 -6.75 -8.48
C ILE A 109 -0.46 -5.44 -8.13
N GLY A 110 -0.94 -5.29 -6.91
CA GLY A 110 -1.51 -4.03 -6.44
C GLY A 110 -1.59 -3.96 -4.92
N LEU A 111 -1.89 -2.76 -4.44
CA LEU A 111 -2.32 -2.53 -3.07
C LEU A 111 -3.81 -2.25 -3.05
N SER A 112 -4.48 -2.63 -1.97
CA SER A 112 -5.93 -2.53 -1.87
C SER A 112 -6.38 -2.30 -0.44
N LEU A 113 -7.43 -1.51 -0.27
CA LEU A 113 -8.15 -1.37 1.00
C LEU A 113 -9.37 -2.29 0.98
N ILE A 114 -9.41 -3.25 1.87
CA ILE A 114 -10.46 -4.27 1.95
C ILE A 114 -11.15 -4.20 3.31
N HIS A 115 -12.48 -4.21 3.27
CA HIS A 115 -13.33 -4.31 4.46
C HIS A 115 -13.50 -5.79 4.84
N ILE A 116 -13.08 -6.13 6.02
CA ILE A 116 -13.22 -7.48 6.57
C ILE A 116 -14.31 -7.49 7.64
#